data_45b06b4e70ab9678050a4b501f4acab8
#
_entry.id   45b06b4e70ab9678050a4b501f4acab8
#
_cell.length_a   1.000
_cell.length_b   1.000
_cell.length_c   1.000
_cell.angle_alpha   90.00
_cell.angle_beta   90.00
_cell.angle_gamma   90.00
#
_symmetry.space_group_name_H-M   'P 1'
#
loop_
_entity.id
_entity.type
_entity.pdbx_description
1 polymer ?
#
loop_
_entity_poly.entity_id
_entity_poly.type
_entity_poly.pdbx_seq_one_letter_code
_entity_poly.pdbx_strand_id
1 'polypeptide(L)'
;MEKKKFVFIITHSYDRPDLAAGAMQLASNMVAFDMELDFFLMDDGVLLAKEGFAETLTWQKKDEFSPVHELMKTLIDDFGVKFYICSSCVKHYELDKVKLVKNAEIKPGSFLAEMLRDRQALTF
;
A
#
# COMPACT_ATOMS: atom_id res chain seq x y z
N MET A 1 -3.33 -16.94 20.62
CA MET A 1 -2.17 -17.00 19.70
C MET A 1 -2.00 -15.63 19.06
N GLU A 2 -0.78 -15.10 19.09
CA GLU A 2 -0.50 -13.82 18.46
C GLU A 2 -0.58 -13.93 16.96
N LYS A 3 -1.15 -12.91 16.32
CA LYS A 3 -1.17 -12.84 14.87
C LYS A 3 0.22 -12.53 14.33
N LYS A 4 0.57 -13.11 13.21
CA LYS A 4 1.76 -12.70 12.46
C LYS A 4 1.54 -11.28 11.93
N LYS A 5 2.56 -10.45 12.06
CA LYS A 5 2.50 -9.03 11.68
C LYS A 5 3.46 -8.73 10.56
N PHE A 6 2.97 -8.02 9.56
CA PHE A 6 3.74 -7.68 8.37
C PHE A 6 3.63 -6.19 8.06
N VAL A 7 4.62 -5.68 7.36
CA VAL A 7 4.53 -4.39 6.69
C VAL A 7 4.88 -4.62 5.21
N PHE A 8 4.00 -4.16 4.34
CA PHE A 8 4.20 -4.22 2.89
C PHE A 8 4.85 -2.91 2.46
N ILE A 9 6.10 -2.98 2.02
CA ILE A 9 6.83 -1.81 1.53
C ILE A 9 6.66 -1.77 0.02
N ILE A 10 5.95 -0.76 -0.48
CA ILE A 10 5.64 -0.64 -1.90
C ILE A 10 6.43 0.54 -2.46
N THR A 11 7.28 0.27 -3.43
CA THR A 11 8.15 1.28 -4.05
C THR A 11 7.78 1.59 -5.50
N HIS A 12 6.82 0.88 -6.04
CA HIS A 12 6.39 1.01 -7.44
C HIS A 12 4.89 1.27 -7.53
N SER A 13 4.46 1.89 -8.62
CA SER A 13 3.05 2.05 -8.95
C SER A 13 2.86 2.01 -10.47
N TYR A 14 2.85 3.17 -11.14
CA TYR A 14 2.65 3.23 -12.59
C TYR A 14 3.81 2.59 -13.37
N ASP A 15 5.00 2.57 -12.80
CA ASP A 15 6.20 2.02 -13.44
C ASP A 15 6.24 0.49 -13.41
N ARG A 16 5.63 -0.12 -12.40
CA ARG A 16 5.50 -1.57 -12.26
C ARG A 16 4.13 -1.89 -11.66
N PRO A 17 3.06 -1.65 -12.43
CA PRO A 17 1.71 -1.92 -11.92
C PRO A 17 1.46 -3.39 -11.59
N ASP A 18 2.21 -4.30 -12.20
CA ASP A 18 2.17 -5.73 -11.87
C ASP A 18 2.58 -5.99 -10.42
N LEU A 19 3.60 -5.28 -9.92
CA LEU A 19 4.04 -5.43 -8.54
C LEU A 19 3.00 -4.88 -7.57
N ALA A 20 2.40 -3.73 -7.89
CA ALA A 20 1.33 -3.16 -7.07
C ALA A 20 0.13 -4.11 -7.00
N ALA A 21 -0.27 -4.67 -8.14
CA ALA A 21 -1.38 -5.63 -8.20
C ALA A 21 -1.07 -6.89 -7.40
N GLY A 22 0.12 -7.44 -7.55
CA GLY A 22 0.55 -8.64 -6.82
C GLY A 22 0.56 -8.41 -5.31
N ALA A 23 1.05 -7.24 -4.87
CA ALA A 23 1.09 -6.89 -3.46
C ALA A 23 -0.32 -6.80 -2.87
N MET A 24 -1.25 -6.14 -3.56
CA MET A 24 -2.63 -6.01 -3.09
C MET A 24 -3.33 -7.37 -3.04
N GLN A 25 -3.09 -8.24 -4.02
CA GLN A 25 -3.67 -9.57 -4.04
C GLN A 25 -3.13 -10.42 -2.88
N LEU A 26 -1.82 -10.41 -2.66
CA LEU A 26 -1.21 -11.13 -1.55
C LEU A 26 -1.72 -10.62 -0.21
N ALA A 27 -1.79 -9.30 -0.04
CA ALA A 27 -2.29 -8.69 1.19
C ALA A 27 -3.72 -9.12 1.46
N SER A 28 -4.57 -9.14 0.44
CA SER A 28 -5.97 -9.56 0.57
C SER A 28 -6.06 -11.01 1.03
N ASN A 29 -5.22 -11.89 0.49
CA ASN A 29 -5.16 -13.29 0.92
C ASN A 29 -4.69 -13.41 2.37
N MET A 30 -3.67 -12.63 2.74
CA MET A 30 -3.10 -12.71 4.08
C MET A 30 -4.09 -12.27 5.17
N VAL A 31 -4.80 -11.18 4.96
CA VAL A 31 -5.81 -10.74 5.95
C VAL A 31 -6.96 -11.73 6.06
N ALA A 32 -7.29 -12.42 4.96
CA ALA A 32 -8.30 -13.48 5.00
C ALA A 32 -7.84 -14.68 5.85
N PHE A 33 -6.53 -14.89 5.97
CA PHE A 33 -5.93 -15.91 6.83
C PHE A 33 -5.54 -15.37 8.21
N ASP A 34 -6.15 -14.27 8.60
CA ASP A 34 -6.02 -13.69 9.96
C ASP A 34 -4.60 -13.17 10.27
N MET A 35 -3.87 -12.72 9.26
CA MET A 35 -2.60 -12.04 9.46
C MET A 35 -2.84 -10.54 9.53
N GLU A 36 -2.03 -9.84 10.35
CA GLU A 36 -2.11 -8.39 10.48
C GLU A 36 -1.07 -7.74 9.58
N LEU A 37 -1.47 -6.73 8.82
CA LEU A 37 -0.54 -6.01 7.97
C LEU A 37 -0.99 -4.57 7.76
N ASP A 38 0.00 -3.73 7.47
CA ASP A 38 -0.19 -2.38 7.00
C ASP A 38 0.81 -2.13 5.87
N PHE A 39 0.61 -1.04 5.14
CA PHE A 39 1.47 -0.67 4.02
C PHE A 39 2.34 0.53 4.40
N PHE A 40 3.55 0.56 3.88
CA PHE A 40 4.40 1.75 3.89
C PHE A 40 4.81 2.03 2.45
N LEU A 41 4.31 3.13 1.91
CA LEU A 41 4.51 3.51 0.51
C LEU A 41 5.69 4.46 0.40
N MET A 42 6.62 4.13 -0.49
CA MET A 42 7.85 4.90 -0.73
C MET A 42 8.03 5.10 -2.23
N ASP A 43 8.88 6.04 -2.59
CA ASP A 43 9.21 6.32 -4.00
C ASP A 43 7.92 6.46 -4.83
N ASP A 44 7.85 5.86 -6.00
CA ASP A 44 6.66 5.92 -6.85
C ASP A 44 5.44 5.24 -6.25
N GLY A 45 5.66 4.38 -5.25
CA GLY A 45 4.56 3.71 -4.55
C GLY A 45 3.63 4.66 -3.80
N VAL A 46 4.12 5.83 -3.41
CA VAL A 46 3.29 6.81 -2.67
C VAL A 46 2.08 7.27 -3.47
N LEU A 47 2.16 7.22 -4.80
CA LEU A 47 1.05 7.64 -5.67
C LEU A 47 -0.20 6.79 -5.49
N LEU A 48 -0.06 5.55 -5.01
CA LEU A 48 -1.21 4.70 -4.74
C LEU A 48 -2.16 5.30 -3.70
N ALA A 49 -1.64 6.17 -2.83
CA ALA A 49 -2.45 6.81 -1.80
C ALA A 49 -3.26 8.01 -2.33
N LYS A 50 -2.96 8.48 -3.53
CA LYS A 50 -3.73 9.58 -4.13
C LYS A 50 -5.08 9.04 -4.59
N GLU A 51 -6.17 9.65 -4.14
CA GLU A 51 -7.50 9.22 -4.54
C GLU A 51 -7.66 9.28 -6.06
N GLY A 52 -8.16 8.20 -6.64
CA GLY A 52 -8.35 8.08 -8.09
C GLY A 52 -7.13 7.58 -8.86
N PHE A 53 -5.96 7.50 -8.23
CA PHE A 53 -4.75 7.09 -8.95
C PHE A 53 -4.75 5.60 -9.27
N ALA A 54 -5.09 4.75 -8.31
CA ALA A 54 -5.07 3.30 -8.50
C ALA A 54 -5.97 2.85 -9.64
N GLU A 55 -7.06 3.58 -9.88
CA GLU A 55 -8.01 3.31 -10.97
C GLU A 55 -7.39 3.51 -12.35
N THR A 56 -6.30 4.30 -12.44
CA THR A 56 -5.63 4.58 -13.71
C THR A 56 -4.59 3.55 -14.11
N LEU A 57 -4.24 2.64 -13.21
CA LEU A 57 -3.19 1.66 -13.49
C LEU A 57 -3.59 0.72 -14.62
N THR A 58 -2.67 0.53 -15.56
CA THR A 58 -2.88 -0.33 -16.71
C THR A 58 -1.58 -1.02 -17.10
N TRP A 59 -1.71 -2.27 -17.54
CA TRP A 59 -0.58 -3.07 -18.05
C TRP A 59 -1.15 -4.25 -18.83
N GLN A 60 -0.29 -4.97 -19.53
CA GLN A 60 -0.70 -6.01 -20.47
C GLN A 60 -1.61 -7.07 -19.83
N LYS A 61 -1.32 -7.46 -18.58
CA LYS A 61 -2.04 -8.54 -17.90
C LYS A 61 -3.09 -8.03 -16.92
N LYS A 62 -3.49 -6.77 -17.05
CA LYS A 62 -4.42 -6.13 -16.12
C LYS A 62 -5.67 -6.97 -15.85
N ASP A 63 -6.25 -7.56 -16.88
CA ASP A 63 -7.51 -8.30 -16.77
C ASP A 63 -7.36 -9.67 -16.09
N GLU A 64 -6.13 -10.11 -15.83
CA GLU A 64 -5.85 -11.35 -15.12
C GLU A 64 -5.83 -11.14 -13.59
N PHE A 65 -5.96 -9.91 -13.13
CA PHE A 65 -5.92 -9.56 -11.71
C PHE A 65 -7.21 -8.85 -11.30
N SER A 66 -7.52 -8.92 -10.01
CA SER A 66 -8.57 -8.08 -9.45
C SER A 66 -8.10 -6.62 -9.51
N PRO A 67 -9.01 -5.66 -9.78
CA PRO A 67 -8.62 -4.26 -9.84
C PRO A 67 -7.96 -3.79 -8.54
N VAL A 68 -6.82 -3.09 -8.67
CA VAL A 68 -6.02 -2.63 -7.53
C VAL A 68 -6.86 -1.76 -6.59
N HIS A 69 -7.61 -0.82 -7.14
CA HIS A 69 -8.42 0.09 -6.31
C HIS A 69 -9.52 -0.64 -5.52
N GLU A 70 -10.09 -1.71 -6.08
CA GLU A 70 -11.10 -2.50 -5.38
C GLU A 70 -10.48 -3.29 -4.22
N LEU A 71 -9.31 -3.89 -4.45
CA LEU A 71 -8.58 -4.60 -3.40
C LEU A 71 -8.17 -3.65 -2.28
N MET A 72 -7.68 -2.46 -2.63
CA MET A 72 -7.35 -1.43 -1.64
C MET A 72 -8.57 -1.04 -0.82
N LYS A 73 -9.71 -0.82 -1.48
CA LYS A 73 -10.95 -0.45 -0.79
C LYS A 73 -11.36 -1.52 0.22
N THR A 74 -11.31 -2.78 -0.16
CA THR A 74 -11.64 -3.89 0.74
C THR A 74 -10.68 -3.95 1.93
N LEU A 75 -9.37 -3.81 1.68
CA LEU A 75 -8.37 -3.79 2.75
C LEU A 75 -8.63 -2.67 3.74
N ILE A 76 -8.99 -1.50 3.26
CA ILE A 76 -9.26 -0.32 4.08
C ILE A 76 -10.59 -0.47 4.84
N ASP A 77 -11.66 -0.75 4.12
CA ASP A 77 -13.01 -0.71 4.69
C ASP A 77 -13.34 -1.92 5.55
N ASP A 78 -12.92 -3.11 5.13
CA ASP A 78 -13.28 -4.35 5.82
C ASP A 78 -12.25 -4.79 6.85
N PHE A 79 -10.98 -4.42 6.67
CA PHE A 79 -9.89 -4.88 7.53
C PHE A 79 -9.15 -3.76 8.27
N GLY A 80 -9.47 -2.50 7.98
CA GLY A 80 -8.86 -1.36 8.67
C GLY A 80 -7.37 -1.17 8.36
N VAL A 81 -6.89 -1.68 7.24
CA VAL A 81 -5.48 -1.59 6.85
C VAL A 81 -5.09 -0.12 6.65
N LYS A 82 -3.93 0.25 7.18
CA LYS A 82 -3.38 1.60 7.04
C LYS A 82 -2.40 1.66 5.89
N PHE A 83 -2.41 2.81 5.20
CA PHE A 83 -1.46 3.11 4.12
C PHE A 83 -0.61 4.28 4.56
N TYR A 84 0.55 3.99 5.16
CA TYR A 84 1.50 5.02 5.57
C TYR A 84 2.31 5.47 4.36
N ILE A 85 2.56 6.78 4.27
CA ILE A 85 3.20 7.38 3.10
C ILE A 85 4.45 8.12 3.54
N CYS A 86 5.59 7.80 2.91
CA CYS A 86 6.87 8.44 3.22
C CYS A 86 6.80 9.96 3.01
N SER A 87 7.09 10.73 4.06
CA SER A 87 6.96 12.19 4.03
C SER A 87 7.87 12.86 3.00
N SER A 88 9.08 12.34 2.77
CA SER A 88 9.99 12.88 1.75
C SER A 88 9.42 12.71 0.34
N CYS A 89 8.82 11.55 0.06
CA CYS A 89 8.24 11.28 -1.24
C CYS A 89 6.96 12.06 -1.47
N VAL A 90 6.20 12.32 -0.40
CA VAL A 90 5.00 13.17 -0.46
C VAL A 90 5.34 14.55 -0.99
N LYS A 91 6.43 15.15 -0.52
CA LYS A 91 6.87 16.46 -1.00
C LYS A 91 7.22 16.44 -2.47
N HIS A 92 7.93 15.40 -2.92
CA HIS A 92 8.33 15.27 -4.32
C HIS A 92 7.12 15.22 -5.25
N TYR A 93 6.07 14.52 -4.88
CA TYR A 93 4.86 14.35 -5.70
C TYR A 93 3.75 15.34 -5.32
N GLU A 94 3.99 16.25 -4.38
CA GLU A 94 3.02 17.25 -3.92
C GLU A 94 1.71 16.61 -3.42
N LEU A 95 1.81 15.44 -2.78
CA LEU A 95 0.63 14.70 -2.30
C LEU A 95 -0.03 15.38 -1.08
N ASP A 96 0.65 16.33 -0.46
CA ASP A 96 0.08 17.15 0.62
C ASP A 96 -1.01 18.12 0.12
N LYS A 97 -1.09 18.31 -1.21
CA LYS A 97 -2.04 19.22 -1.87
C LYS A 97 -3.24 18.53 -2.49
N VAL A 98 -3.33 17.21 -2.37
CA VAL A 98 -4.38 16.43 -3.03
C VAL A 98 -5.13 15.58 -2.00
N LYS A 99 -6.30 15.10 -2.37
CA LYS A 99 -7.07 14.21 -1.52
C LYS A 99 -6.44 12.81 -1.53
N LEU A 100 -6.25 12.25 -0.36
CA LEU A 100 -5.70 10.92 -0.17
C LEU A 100 -6.81 9.92 0.12
N VAL A 101 -6.54 8.64 -0.15
CA VAL A 101 -7.48 7.59 0.17
C VAL A 101 -7.71 7.52 1.69
N LYS A 102 -8.84 6.97 2.10
CA LYS A 102 -9.13 6.74 3.51
C LYS A 102 -8.02 5.87 4.13
N ASN A 103 -7.69 6.14 5.40
CA ASN A 103 -6.63 5.46 6.15
C ASN A 103 -5.21 5.72 5.65
N ALA A 104 -5.00 6.70 4.76
CA ALA A 104 -3.66 7.14 4.38
C ALA A 104 -3.14 8.13 5.42
N GLU A 105 -1.89 7.93 5.88
CA GLU A 105 -1.25 8.81 6.85
C GLU A 105 0.19 9.07 6.45
N ILE A 106 0.59 10.34 6.45
CA ILE A 106 1.96 10.75 6.11
C ILE A 106 2.85 10.51 7.34
N LYS A 107 3.94 9.76 7.16
CA LYS A 107 4.88 9.43 8.23
C LYS A 107 6.32 9.53 7.76
N PRO A 108 7.26 9.89 8.65
CA PRO A 108 8.68 9.88 8.29
C PRO A 108 9.22 8.45 8.18
N GLY A 109 10.38 8.30 7.52
CA GLY A 109 11.02 6.99 7.39
C GLY A 109 11.32 6.33 8.74
N SER A 110 11.54 7.11 9.80
CA SER A 110 11.74 6.58 11.13
C SER A 110 10.54 5.77 11.64
N PHE A 111 9.35 6.09 11.16
CA PHE A 111 8.14 5.32 11.49
C PHE A 111 8.22 3.90 10.93
N LEU A 112 8.75 3.75 9.71
CA LEU A 112 8.98 2.42 9.14
C LEU A 112 9.98 1.63 9.98
N ALA A 113 11.07 2.27 10.40
CA ALA A 113 12.05 1.63 11.27
C ALA A 113 11.40 1.13 12.56
N GLU A 114 10.49 1.92 13.13
CA GLU A 114 9.74 1.53 14.33
C GLU A 114 8.86 0.31 14.06
N MET A 115 8.16 0.28 12.92
CA MET A 115 7.32 -0.86 12.54
C MET A 115 8.15 -2.15 12.40
N LEU A 116 9.37 -2.04 11.89
CA LEU A 116 10.24 -3.20 11.65
C LEU A 116 10.74 -3.87 12.95
N ARG A 117 10.51 -3.25 14.11
CA ARG A 117 10.90 -3.87 15.40
C ARG A 117 10.06 -5.11 15.68
N ASP A 118 8.82 -5.15 15.24
CA ASP A 118 7.92 -6.28 15.52
C ASP A 118 7.17 -6.81 14.29
N ARG A 119 7.47 -6.30 13.10
CA ARG A 119 6.83 -6.72 11.86
C ARG A 119 7.85 -7.27 10.87
N GLN A 120 7.45 -8.28 10.13
CA GLN A 120 8.24 -8.79 9.02
C GLN A 120 7.91 -7.96 7.78
N ALA A 121 8.93 -7.57 7.01
CA ALA A 121 8.74 -6.76 5.81
C ALA A 121 8.65 -7.64 4.56
N LEU A 122 7.75 -7.24 3.66
CA LEU A 122 7.69 -7.75 2.29
C LEU A 122 7.77 -6.52 1.38
N THR A 123 8.71 -6.52 0.46
CA THR A 123 8.97 -5.36 -0.42
C THR A 123 8.59 -5.66 -1.86
N PHE A 124 7.93 -4.70 -2.48
CA PHE A 124 7.46 -4.80 -3.86
C PHE A 124 7.84 -3.57 -4.67
#